data_94c4e3ec1ec1515df1452bea3c429199
#
_entry.id   94c4e3ec1ec1515df1452bea3c429199
#
_cell.length_a   1.000
_cell.length_b   1.000
_cell.length_c   1.000
_cell.angle_alpha   90.00
_cell.angle_beta   90.00
_cell.angle_gamma   90.00
#
_symmetry.space_group_name_H-M   'P 1'
#
loop_
_entity.id
_entity.type
_entity.pdbx_description
1 polymer ?
#
loop_
_entity_poly.entity_id
_entity_poly.type
_entity_poly.pdbx_seq_one_letter_code
_entity_poly.pdbx_strand_id
1 'polypeptide(L)'
;MLKNPRIKVTSGTGISEYSQLLANDIIMYETRIFAKEQKLREILDLEQFKLYRQVFNQFCFGTITQSLLLLHCYPIERFLVKGKPYFRGDHDISLRKFQAYLGLGYSYQLSGDTSAKQDKVKKSWKGSNLMRSHLYAHTMVTICPNKPAKTEIMTKLKNAWLNPRKHTYCTCNEKTGEKIEVIQELPSFKALGKDGLCRLLFYETRLLYQLLTRNLLK
;
A
#
# COMPACT_ATOMS: atom_id res chain seq x y z
N MET A 1 -18.80 29.73 -11.33
CA MET A 1 -18.73 29.34 -9.89
C MET A 1 -19.31 27.94 -9.74
N LEU A 2 -18.50 26.93 -9.55
CA LEU A 2 -18.96 25.57 -9.27
C LEU A 2 -19.43 25.53 -7.80
N LYS A 3 -20.75 25.41 -7.61
CA LYS A 3 -21.32 25.21 -6.27
C LYS A 3 -20.85 23.87 -5.73
N ASN A 4 -20.14 23.88 -4.61
CA ASN A 4 -19.74 22.65 -3.91
C ASN A 4 -21.04 21.97 -3.38
N PRO A 5 -21.45 20.79 -3.88
CA PRO A 5 -22.73 20.17 -3.53
C PRO A 5 -22.78 19.63 -2.09
N ARG A 6 -21.67 19.71 -1.34
CA ARG A 6 -21.58 19.19 0.03
C ARG A 6 -21.95 20.19 1.12
N ILE A 7 -22.07 21.46 0.79
CA ILE A 7 -22.45 22.49 1.77
C ILE A 7 -23.95 22.74 1.64
N LYS A 8 -24.75 22.07 2.46
CA LYS A 8 -26.13 22.49 2.72
C LYS A 8 -26.06 23.74 3.60
N VAL A 9 -26.33 24.89 3.03
CA VAL A 9 -26.56 26.12 3.78
C VAL A 9 -27.86 25.94 4.56
N THR A 10 -27.74 25.57 5.82
CA THR A 10 -28.88 25.67 6.75
C THR A 10 -29.00 27.14 7.11
N SER A 11 -30.04 27.76 6.60
CA SER A 11 -30.46 29.10 6.97
C SER A 11 -31.02 29.10 8.39
N GLY A 12 -30.13 29.02 9.38
CA GLY A 12 -30.45 29.17 10.80
C GLY A 12 -30.04 30.57 11.25
N THR A 13 -30.96 31.34 11.71
CA THR A 13 -30.73 32.55 12.48
C THR A 13 -29.90 32.20 13.70
N GLY A 14 -28.59 32.56 13.71
CA GLY A 14 -27.74 32.32 14.87
C GLY A 14 -26.31 31.84 14.61
N ILE A 15 -25.85 31.80 13.36
CA ILE A 15 -24.42 31.54 13.08
C ILE A 15 -23.64 32.79 13.47
N SER A 16 -22.77 32.69 14.47
CA SER A 16 -21.89 33.79 14.87
C SER A 16 -20.97 34.21 13.70
N GLU A 17 -20.54 35.47 13.68
CA GLU A 17 -19.55 35.96 12.69
C GLU A 17 -18.30 35.09 12.66
N TYR A 18 -17.86 34.59 13.83
CA TYR A 18 -16.75 33.66 13.94
C TYR A 18 -16.98 32.34 13.20
N SER A 19 -18.19 31.76 13.30
CA SER A 19 -18.55 30.55 12.56
C SER A 19 -18.58 30.78 11.05
N GLN A 20 -18.99 31.98 10.61
CA GLN A 20 -18.95 32.35 9.18
C GLN A 20 -17.53 32.50 8.68
N LEU A 21 -16.62 33.10 9.46
CA LEU A 21 -15.20 33.18 9.11
C LEU A 21 -14.57 31.81 8.99
N LEU A 22 -14.79 30.89 9.94
CA LEU A 22 -14.30 29.52 9.87
C LEU A 22 -14.85 28.78 8.66
N ALA A 23 -16.13 28.94 8.33
CA ALA A 23 -16.73 28.32 7.15
C ALA A 23 -16.08 28.84 5.85
N ASN A 24 -15.80 30.13 5.75
CA ASN A 24 -15.10 30.73 4.62
C ASN A 24 -13.67 30.19 4.49
N ASP A 25 -12.95 30.07 5.61
CA ASP A 25 -11.60 29.47 5.61
C ASP A 25 -11.62 28.02 5.12
N ILE A 26 -12.56 27.21 5.60
CA ILE A 26 -12.74 25.83 5.13
C ILE A 26 -12.98 25.80 3.61
N ILE A 27 -13.88 26.63 3.09
CA ILE A 27 -14.16 26.71 1.65
C ILE A 27 -12.92 27.12 0.87
N MET A 28 -12.15 28.07 1.37
CA MET A 28 -10.90 28.51 0.75
C MET A 28 -9.88 27.37 0.70
N TYR A 29 -9.68 26.63 1.79
CA TYR A 29 -8.78 25.48 1.82
C TYR A 29 -9.25 24.35 0.91
N GLU A 30 -10.53 23.98 0.92
CA GLU A 30 -11.09 22.97 0.02
C GLU A 30 -10.89 23.34 -1.46
N THR A 31 -11.09 24.61 -1.81
CA THR A 31 -10.85 25.11 -3.17
C THR A 31 -9.37 24.98 -3.57
N ARG A 32 -8.46 25.32 -2.66
CA ARG A 32 -7.02 25.16 -2.90
C ARG A 32 -6.61 23.69 -3.06
N ILE A 33 -7.14 22.80 -2.20
CA ILE A 33 -6.90 21.37 -2.30
C ILE A 33 -7.39 20.85 -3.65
N PHE A 34 -8.62 21.19 -4.04
CA PHE A 34 -9.18 20.78 -5.32
C PHE A 34 -8.32 21.24 -6.51
N ALA A 35 -7.87 22.49 -6.51
CA ALA A 35 -7.00 23.01 -7.57
C ALA A 35 -5.65 22.25 -7.63
N LYS A 36 -5.08 21.86 -6.48
CA LYS A 36 -3.85 21.06 -6.44
C LYS A 36 -4.10 19.62 -6.92
N GLU A 37 -5.22 19.01 -6.56
CA GLU A 37 -5.60 17.69 -7.07
C GLU A 37 -5.78 17.68 -8.59
N GLN A 38 -6.35 18.73 -9.19
CA GLN A 38 -6.44 18.84 -10.65
C GLN A 38 -5.05 18.85 -11.29
N LYS A 39 -4.12 19.64 -10.76
CA LYS A 39 -2.74 19.65 -11.26
C LYS A 39 -2.06 18.28 -11.13
N LEU A 40 -2.31 17.56 -10.03
CA LEU A 40 -1.79 16.20 -9.88
C LEU A 40 -2.37 15.23 -10.93
N ARG A 41 -3.66 15.38 -11.28
CA ARG A 41 -4.28 14.59 -12.35
C ARG A 41 -3.65 14.88 -13.71
N GLU A 42 -3.43 16.15 -14.03
CA GLU A 42 -2.75 16.55 -15.26
C GLU A 42 -1.36 15.93 -15.37
N ILE A 43 -0.59 15.92 -14.28
CA ILE A 43 0.72 15.26 -14.23
C ILE A 43 0.58 13.74 -14.41
N LEU A 44 -0.37 13.10 -13.73
CA LEU A 44 -0.61 11.67 -13.86
C LEU A 44 -1.05 11.26 -15.27
N ASP A 45 -1.64 12.18 -16.04
CA ASP A 45 -2.11 11.95 -17.40
C ASP A 45 -0.98 12.07 -18.45
N LEU A 46 0.23 12.48 -18.07
CA LEU A 46 1.38 12.50 -18.97
C LEU A 46 1.66 11.09 -19.50
N GLU A 47 2.00 11.00 -20.79
CA GLU A 47 2.22 9.73 -21.50
C GLU A 47 3.25 8.83 -20.81
N GLN A 48 4.31 9.41 -20.27
CA GLN A 48 5.36 8.70 -19.53
C GLN A 48 4.86 7.95 -18.29
N PHE A 49 3.72 8.35 -17.71
CA PHE A 49 3.14 7.72 -16.53
C PHE A 49 1.94 6.82 -16.83
N LYS A 50 1.53 6.74 -18.08
CA LYS A 50 0.34 6.00 -18.52
C LYS A 50 0.35 4.53 -18.07
N LEU A 51 1.46 3.83 -18.26
CA LEU A 51 1.60 2.43 -17.85
C LEU A 51 1.52 2.28 -16.32
N TYR A 52 2.16 3.18 -15.56
CA TYR A 52 2.05 3.18 -14.09
C TYR A 52 0.61 3.39 -13.66
N ARG A 53 -0.08 4.35 -14.24
CA ARG A 53 -1.48 4.65 -13.94
C ARG A 53 -2.41 3.48 -14.25
N GLN A 54 -2.19 2.78 -15.38
CA GLN A 54 -2.95 1.56 -15.70
C GLN A 54 -2.81 0.49 -14.62
N VAL A 55 -1.61 0.30 -14.07
CA VAL A 55 -1.39 -0.62 -12.96
C VAL A 55 -2.07 -0.10 -11.68
N PHE A 56 -1.90 1.17 -11.32
CA PHE A 56 -2.49 1.76 -10.12
C PHE A 56 -4.02 1.71 -10.11
N ASN A 57 -4.65 1.87 -11.27
CA ASN A 57 -6.10 1.78 -11.41
C ASN A 57 -6.64 0.38 -11.10
N GLN A 58 -5.85 -0.68 -11.31
CA GLN A 58 -6.25 -2.04 -10.93
C GLN A 58 -6.37 -2.23 -9.42
N PHE A 59 -5.67 -1.40 -8.63
CA PHE A 59 -5.77 -1.36 -7.18
C PHE A 59 -6.82 -0.36 -6.67
N CYS A 60 -7.48 0.38 -7.56
CA CYS A 60 -8.43 1.45 -7.20
C CYS A 60 -7.80 2.56 -6.33
N PHE A 61 -6.52 2.86 -6.50
CA PHE A 61 -5.87 3.95 -5.79
C PHE A 61 -6.45 5.32 -6.23
N GLY A 62 -6.73 6.19 -5.26
CA GLY A 62 -7.14 7.58 -5.53
C GLY A 62 -5.97 8.44 -6.04
N THR A 63 -6.26 9.60 -6.62
CA THR A 63 -5.29 10.52 -7.24
C THR A 63 -4.07 10.80 -6.35
N ILE A 64 -4.29 11.14 -5.08
CA ILE A 64 -3.21 11.45 -4.13
C ILE A 64 -2.31 10.22 -3.90
N THR A 65 -2.91 9.04 -3.71
CA THR A 65 -2.15 7.80 -3.50
C THR A 65 -1.35 7.42 -4.74
N GLN A 66 -1.93 7.59 -5.96
CA GLN A 66 -1.22 7.37 -7.22
C GLN A 66 -0.02 8.31 -7.38
N SER A 67 -0.19 9.60 -7.05
CA SER A 67 0.90 10.58 -7.11
C SER A 67 2.03 10.26 -6.13
N LEU A 68 1.69 9.87 -4.91
CA LEU A 68 2.67 9.42 -3.91
C LEU A 68 3.39 8.13 -4.34
N LEU A 69 2.65 7.18 -4.92
CA LEU A 69 3.26 5.96 -5.47
C LEU A 69 4.22 6.29 -6.59
N LEU A 70 3.87 7.17 -7.53
CA LEU A 70 4.78 7.62 -8.58
C LEU A 70 6.05 8.22 -8.01
N LEU A 71 5.94 9.12 -7.04
CA LEU A 71 7.08 9.75 -6.38
C LEU A 71 8.07 8.72 -5.81
N HIS A 72 7.55 7.60 -5.29
CA HIS A 72 8.36 6.55 -4.68
C HIS A 72 8.77 5.42 -5.64
N CYS A 73 8.00 5.15 -6.68
CA CYS A 73 8.21 4.00 -7.57
C CYS A 73 8.87 4.36 -8.90
N TYR A 74 8.79 5.61 -9.33
CA TYR A 74 9.35 6.04 -10.61
C TYR A 74 10.82 6.43 -10.49
N PRO A 75 11.68 6.04 -11.44
CA PRO A 75 11.43 4.93 -12.38
C PRO A 75 11.60 3.56 -11.71
N ILE A 76 10.86 2.55 -12.17
CA ILE A 76 10.87 1.20 -11.55
C ILE A 76 12.24 0.53 -11.63
N GLU A 77 13.03 0.87 -12.64
CA GLU A 77 14.37 0.35 -12.90
C GLU A 77 15.34 0.57 -11.73
N ARG A 78 15.10 1.60 -10.91
CA ARG A 78 15.91 1.88 -9.70
C ARG A 78 15.92 0.75 -8.68
N PHE A 79 14.94 -0.14 -8.73
CA PHE A 79 14.82 -1.31 -7.84
C PHE A 79 15.43 -2.57 -8.46
N LEU A 80 15.82 -2.52 -9.73
CA LEU A 80 16.34 -3.65 -10.48
C LEU A 80 17.87 -3.66 -10.49
N VAL A 81 18.44 -4.81 -10.75
CA VAL A 81 19.87 -4.97 -11.02
C VAL A 81 20.02 -5.42 -12.47
N LYS A 82 20.74 -4.62 -13.29
CA LYS A 82 20.90 -4.86 -14.73
C LYS A 82 19.56 -5.10 -15.44
N GLY A 83 18.53 -4.31 -15.08
CA GLY A 83 17.20 -4.38 -15.69
C GLY A 83 16.34 -5.58 -15.27
N LYS A 84 16.77 -6.39 -14.31
CA LYS A 84 16.04 -7.57 -13.84
C LYS A 84 15.87 -7.55 -12.32
N PRO A 85 14.78 -8.16 -11.78
CA PRO A 85 14.65 -8.41 -10.35
C PRO A 85 15.84 -9.22 -9.85
N TYR A 86 16.40 -8.81 -8.71
CA TYR A 86 17.56 -9.46 -8.11
C TYR A 86 17.14 -10.32 -6.92
N PHE A 87 17.55 -11.59 -6.97
CA PHE A 87 17.31 -12.58 -5.93
C PHE A 87 18.61 -12.97 -5.26
N ARG A 88 18.55 -13.17 -3.95
CA ARG A 88 19.63 -13.79 -3.16
C ARG A 88 19.06 -15.03 -2.48
N GLY A 89 19.34 -16.21 -3.04
CA GLY A 89 18.63 -17.43 -2.69
C GLY A 89 17.13 -17.24 -2.94
N ASP A 90 16.28 -17.61 -2.01
CA ASP A 90 14.80 -17.48 -2.11
C ASP A 90 14.29 -16.06 -1.83
N HIS A 91 15.19 -15.10 -1.62
CA HIS A 91 14.82 -13.74 -1.24
C HIS A 91 14.87 -12.77 -2.41
N ASP A 92 13.72 -12.19 -2.77
CA ASP A 92 13.65 -11.07 -3.71
C ASP A 92 14.12 -9.77 -3.04
N ILE A 93 15.38 -9.41 -3.31
CA ILE A 93 16.01 -8.19 -2.76
C ILE A 93 15.41 -6.94 -3.40
N SER A 94 15.09 -7.01 -4.69
CA SER A 94 14.46 -5.90 -5.42
C SER A 94 13.09 -5.56 -4.84
N LEU A 95 12.25 -6.56 -4.58
CA LEU A 95 10.97 -6.38 -3.91
C LEU A 95 11.13 -5.79 -2.49
N ARG A 96 12.08 -6.30 -1.71
CA ARG A 96 12.36 -5.76 -0.36
C ARG A 96 12.79 -4.30 -0.39
N LYS A 97 13.64 -3.93 -1.35
CA LYS A 97 14.04 -2.54 -1.58
C LYS A 97 12.82 -1.67 -1.94
N PHE A 98 11.97 -2.13 -2.86
CA PHE A 98 10.74 -1.47 -3.23
C PHE A 98 9.81 -1.25 -2.03
N GLN A 99 9.53 -2.30 -1.26
CA GLN A 99 8.70 -2.23 -0.05
C GLN A 99 9.29 -1.28 1.00
N ALA A 100 10.61 -1.27 1.17
CA ALA A 100 11.29 -0.36 2.10
C ALA A 100 11.09 1.11 1.68
N TYR A 101 11.15 1.44 0.39
CA TYR A 101 10.88 2.79 -0.12
C TYR A 101 9.42 3.22 0.13
N LEU A 102 8.47 2.29 0.04
CA LEU A 102 7.06 2.54 0.38
C LEU A 102 6.80 2.63 1.90
N GLY A 103 7.84 2.56 2.73
CA GLY A 103 7.71 2.66 4.17
C GLY A 103 7.40 1.35 4.89
N LEU A 104 7.49 0.21 4.20
CA LEU A 104 7.25 -1.12 4.76
C LEU A 104 8.54 -1.85 5.13
N GLY A 105 9.68 -1.18 5.13
CA GLY A 105 10.94 -1.75 5.60
C GLY A 105 11.06 -1.74 7.12
N TYR A 106 11.72 -2.75 7.67
CA TYR A 106 12.09 -2.79 9.09
C TYR A 106 13.59 -2.60 9.26
N SER A 107 13.98 -1.85 10.28
CA SER A 107 15.33 -1.92 10.83
C SER A 107 15.27 -2.38 12.27
N TYR A 108 16.19 -3.25 12.62
CA TYR A 108 16.43 -3.61 14.01
C TYR A 108 17.52 -2.65 14.52
N GLN A 109 17.21 -1.88 15.54
CA GLN A 109 18.24 -1.15 16.28
C GLN A 109 18.78 -2.10 17.33
N LEU A 110 19.94 -2.66 17.06
CA LEU A 110 20.76 -3.31 18.07
C LEU A 110 21.44 -2.18 18.81
N SER A 111 21.01 -1.85 20.02
CA SER A 111 21.83 -1.03 20.92
C SER A 111 23.08 -1.85 21.23
N GLY A 112 24.28 -1.27 21.03
CA GLY A 112 25.56 -1.95 21.23
C GLY A 112 25.88 -2.32 22.69
N ASP A 113 24.91 -2.27 23.58
CA ASP A 113 25.01 -2.66 24.97
C ASP A 113 24.67 -4.16 25.10
N THR A 114 25.71 -4.97 25.05
CA THR A 114 25.64 -6.45 25.07
C THR A 114 25.26 -7.04 26.44
N SER A 115 24.99 -6.23 27.44
CA SER A 115 24.80 -6.68 28.84
C SER A 115 23.35 -6.72 29.32
N ALA A 116 22.36 -6.20 28.57
CA ALA A 116 21.00 -6.12 29.05
C ALA A 116 20.02 -6.85 28.12
N LYS A 117 19.58 -8.02 28.59
CA LYS A 117 18.31 -8.70 28.26
C LYS A 117 17.85 -8.58 26.80
N GLN A 118 17.98 -9.65 26.05
CA GLN A 118 17.57 -9.88 24.66
C GLN A 118 16.12 -9.50 24.30
N ASP A 119 15.33 -8.95 25.22
CA ASP A 119 13.88 -8.82 25.07
C ASP A 119 13.39 -7.49 24.48
N LYS A 120 14.25 -6.55 24.07
CA LYS A 120 13.80 -5.25 23.57
C LYS A 120 14.52 -4.78 22.30
N VAL A 121 14.54 -5.61 21.29
CA VAL A 121 14.92 -5.15 19.94
C VAL A 121 13.84 -4.17 19.45
N LYS A 122 14.13 -2.87 19.48
CA LYS A 122 13.21 -1.87 18.94
C LYS A 122 13.18 -2.01 17.42
N LYS A 123 12.05 -2.50 16.90
CA LYS A 123 11.76 -2.46 15.47
C LYS A 123 11.40 -1.01 15.10
N SER A 124 12.17 -0.41 14.21
CA SER A 124 11.80 0.87 13.60
C SER A 124 11.46 0.68 12.13
N TRP A 125 10.42 1.37 11.67
CA TRP A 125 10.04 1.38 10.28
C TRP A 125 10.99 2.27 9.49
N LYS A 126 11.41 1.81 8.29
CA LYS A 126 12.20 2.59 7.33
C LYS A 126 11.33 3.00 6.15
N GLY A 127 11.74 4.10 5.51
CA GLY A 127 11.09 4.62 4.31
C GLY A 127 9.99 5.66 4.60
N SER A 128 9.12 5.89 3.64
CA SER A 128 8.10 6.95 3.71
C SER A 128 6.97 6.60 4.68
N ASN A 129 6.91 7.34 5.78
CA ASN A 129 5.79 7.22 6.73
C ASN A 129 4.47 7.66 6.10
N LEU A 130 4.50 8.72 5.29
CA LEU A 130 3.33 9.24 4.57
C LEU A 130 2.77 8.16 3.62
N MET A 131 3.64 7.55 2.78
CA MET A 131 3.21 6.51 1.85
C MET A 131 2.61 5.30 2.57
N ARG A 132 3.24 4.85 3.66
CA ARG A 132 2.71 3.76 4.50
C ARG A 132 1.32 4.09 5.04
N SER A 133 1.11 5.32 5.54
CA SER A 133 -0.19 5.76 6.05
C SER A 133 -1.26 5.77 4.97
N HIS A 134 -0.94 6.20 3.76
CA HIS A 134 -1.86 6.16 2.61
C HIS A 134 -2.21 4.74 2.18
N LEU A 135 -1.23 3.84 2.12
CA LEU A 135 -1.47 2.42 1.81
C LEU A 135 -2.33 1.76 2.89
N TYR A 136 -2.04 2.04 4.17
CA TYR A 136 -2.84 1.55 5.28
C TYR A 136 -4.29 2.04 5.20
N ALA A 137 -4.50 3.33 4.99
CA ALA A 137 -5.83 3.91 4.84
C ALA A 137 -6.58 3.30 3.63
N HIS A 138 -5.90 3.13 2.49
CA HIS A 138 -6.46 2.46 1.32
C HIS A 138 -6.91 1.04 1.64
N THR A 139 -6.06 0.24 2.28
CA THR A 139 -6.37 -1.13 2.68
C THR A 139 -7.60 -1.18 3.59
N MET A 140 -7.65 -0.32 4.60
CA MET A 140 -8.76 -0.25 5.55
C MET A 140 -10.09 0.18 4.93
N VAL A 141 -10.05 1.13 3.98
CA VAL A 141 -11.27 1.70 3.38
C VAL A 141 -11.75 0.91 2.16
N THR A 142 -10.84 0.28 1.43
CA THR A 142 -11.14 -0.29 0.11
C THR A 142 -11.12 -1.83 0.11
N ILE A 143 -10.17 -2.44 0.83
CA ILE A 143 -10.00 -3.91 0.82
C ILE A 143 -10.78 -4.56 1.97
N CYS A 144 -10.60 -4.07 3.19
CA CYS A 144 -11.19 -4.68 4.39
C CYS A 144 -12.72 -4.66 4.45
N PRO A 145 -13.43 -3.63 3.95
CA PRO A 145 -14.89 -3.63 3.98
C PRO A 145 -15.50 -4.68 3.06
N ASN A 146 -16.65 -5.22 3.47
CA ASN A 146 -17.40 -6.19 2.68
C ASN A 146 -18.17 -5.51 1.52
N LYS A 147 -17.44 -4.84 0.62
CA LYS A 147 -17.97 -4.24 -0.61
C LYS A 147 -17.53 -5.07 -1.81
N PRO A 148 -18.28 -5.14 -2.90
CA PRO A 148 -17.88 -5.88 -4.09
C PRO A 148 -16.54 -5.36 -4.64
N ALA A 149 -15.70 -6.26 -5.10
CA ALA A 149 -14.43 -5.91 -5.75
C ALA A 149 -14.69 -5.35 -7.15
N LYS A 150 -13.99 -4.28 -7.51
CA LYS A 150 -14.15 -3.63 -8.83
C LYS A 150 -13.20 -4.20 -9.89
N THR A 151 -12.13 -4.86 -9.47
CA THR A 151 -11.08 -5.39 -10.35
C THR A 151 -10.66 -6.78 -9.89
N GLU A 152 -10.00 -7.53 -10.78
CA GLU A 152 -9.46 -8.85 -10.46
C GLU A 152 -8.43 -8.79 -9.32
N ILE A 153 -7.58 -7.75 -9.30
CA ILE A 153 -6.60 -7.55 -8.23
C ILE A 153 -7.30 -7.31 -6.89
N MET A 154 -8.34 -6.49 -6.88
CA MET A 154 -9.14 -6.27 -5.68
C MET A 154 -9.82 -7.54 -5.19
N THR A 155 -10.27 -8.39 -6.10
CA THR A 155 -10.81 -9.73 -5.76
C THR A 155 -9.75 -10.59 -5.08
N LYS A 156 -8.53 -10.64 -5.64
CA LYS A 156 -7.41 -11.38 -5.02
C LYS A 156 -7.06 -10.86 -3.62
N LEU A 157 -7.01 -9.56 -3.44
CA LEU A 157 -6.72 -8.93 -2.14
C LEU A 157 -7.83 -9.20 -1.10
N LYS A 158 -9.09 -9.10 -1.50
CA LYS A 158 -10.24 -9.40 -0.63
C LYS A 158 -10.30 -10.88 -0.25
N ASN A 159 -10.04 -11.76 -1.20
CA ASN A 159 -9.95 -13.20 -0.92
C ASN A 159 -8.83 -13.51 0.07
N ALA A 160 -7.65 -12.89 -0.07
CA ALA A 160 -6.56 -13.05 0.88
C ALA A 160 -6.92 -12.49 2.28
N TRP A 161 -7.74 -11.43 2.34
CA TRP A 161 -8.23 -10.85 3.59
C TRP A 161 -9.24 -11.78 4.28
N LEU A 162 -10.22 -12.30 3.56
CA LEU A 162 -11.39 -12.98 4.11
C LEU A 162 -11.20 -14.50 4.27
N ASN A 163 -10.49 -15.12 3.34
CA ASN A 163 -10.44 -16.58 3.24
C ASN A 163 -9.14 -17.16 3.86
N PRO A 164 -9.22 -18.36 4.45
CA PRO A 164 -8.05 -19.14 4.82
C PRO A 164 -7.15 -19.37 3.60
N ARG A 165 -5.84 -19.41 3.83
CA ARG A 165 -4.84 -19.57 2.78
C ARG A 165 -4.23 -20.96 2.87
N LYS A 166 -3.95 -21.54 1.72
CA LYS A 166 -3.21 -22.81 1.64
C LYS A 166 -1.73 -22.51 1.35
N HIS A 167 -0.86 -23.03 2.17
CA HIS A 167 0.56 -22.98 1.95
C HIS A 167 1.06 -24.39 1.68
N THR A 168 1.57 -24.63 0.48
CA THR A 168 2.18 -25.90 0.10
C THR A 168 3.68 -25.77 0.28
N TYR A 169 4.27 -26.68 1.02
CA TYR A 169 5.73 -26.79 1.15
C TYR A 169 6.15 -28.25 1.05
N CYS A 170 7.35 -28.46 0.51
CA CYS A 170 7.92 -29.79 0.40
C CYS A 170 8.77 -30.07 1.65
N THR A 171 8.49 -31.17 2.32
CA THR A 171 9.35 -31.75 3.37
C THR A 171 9.97 -33.04 2.88
N CYS A 172 11.18 -33.33 3.32
CA CYS A 172 11.77 -34.66 3.12
C CYS A 172 11.38 -35.55 4.29
N ASN A 173 10.88 -36.74 3.99
CA ASN A 173 10.71 -37.75 5.03
C ASN A 173 12.11 -38.21 5.49
N GLU A 174 12.42 -38.00 6.77
CA GLU A 174 13.72 -38.33 7.33
C GLU A 174 14.08 -39.85 7.23
N LYS A 175 13.07 -40.71 7.10
CA LYS A 175 13.27 -42.17 7.03
C LYS A 175 13.38 -42.71 5.62
N THR A 176 12.70 -42.12 4.63
CA THR A 176 12.65 -42.64 3.25
C THR A 176 13.35 -41.72 2.24
N GLY A 177 13.71 -40.50 2.62
CA GLY A 177 14.31 -39.50 1.72
C GLY A 177 13.34 -38.96 0.66
N GLU A 178 12.08 -39.36 0.68
CA GLU A 178 11.06 -38.94 -0.29
C GLU A 178 10.58 -37.54 0.01
N LYS A 179 10.38 -36.73 -1.04
CA LYS A 179 9.77 -35.42 -0.94
C LYS A 179 8.26 -35.55 -0.80
N ILE A 180 7.72 -35.10 0.32
CA ILE A 180 6.28 -35.08 0.58
C ILE A 180 5.80 -33.64 0.48
N GLU A 181 4.78 -33.40 -0.34
CA GLU A 181 4.06 -32.13 -0.35
C GLU A 181 3.09 -32.07 0.83
N VAL A 182 3.33 -31.11 1.72
CA VAL A 182 2.43 -30.84 2.85
C VAL A 182 1.65 -29.58 2.58
N ILE A 183 0.32 -29.67 2.62
CA ILE A 183 -0.59 -28.54 2.51
C ILE A 183 -0.97 -28.10 3.93
N GLN A 184 -0.50 -26.92 4.32
CA GLN A 184 -0.86 -26.31 5.59
C GLN A 184 -1.94 -25.25 5.37
N GLU A 185 -3.05 -25.34 6.07
CA GLU A 185 -4.04 -24.27 6.11
C GLU A 185 -3.62 -23.18 7.08
N LEU A 186 -3.47 -21.97 6.56
CA LEU A 186 -3.15 -20.79 7.33
C LEU A 186 -4.43 -19.95 7.54
N PRO A 187 -4.60 -19.30 8.68
CA PRO A 187 -5.74 -18.43 8.92
C PRO A 187 -5.79 -17.29 7.90
N SER A 188 -7.00 -16.76 7.67
CA SER A 188 -7.17 -15.55 6.85
C SER A 188 -6.42 -14.36 7.47
N PHE A 189 -6.08 -13.37 6.68
CA PHE A 189 -5.43 -12.18 7.24
C PHE A 189 -6.35 -11.47 8.26
N LYS A 190 -7.66 -11.49 8.03
CA LYS A 190 -8.64 -10.93 8.96
C LYS A 190 -8.57 -11.59 10.34
N ALA A 191 -8.41 -12.90 10.41
CA ALA A 191 -8.29 -13.65 11.66
C ALA A 191 -7.03 -13.30 12.46
N LEU A 192 -5.98 -12.80 11.80
CA LEU A 192 -4.72 -12.38 12.42
C LEU A 192 -4.76 -10.94 12.97
N GLY A 193 -5.87 -10.21 12.82
CA GLY A 193 -6.01 -8.84 13.32
C GLY A 193 -4.97 -7.85 12.76
N LYS A 194 -4.26 -7.15 13.65
CA LYS A 194 -3.24 -6.14 13.25
C LYS A 194 -2.09 -6.74 12.43
N ASP A 195 -1.62 -7.93 12.80
CA ASP A 195 -0.56 -8.62 12.06
C ASP A 195 -1.03 -9.03 10.66
N GLY A 196 -2.29 -9.45 10.55
CA GLY A 196 -2.91 -9.77 9.27
C GLY A 196 -3.00 -8.57 8.35
N LEU A 197 -3.32 -7.39 8.88
CA LEU A 197 -3.35 -6.15 8.11
C LEU A 197 -1.96 -5.77 7.58
N CYS A 198 -0.92 -5.89 8.41
CA CYS A 198 0.46 -5.70 7.95
C CYS A 198 0.83 -6.69 6.85
N ARG A 199 0.48 -7.97 6.99
CA ARG A 199 0.74 -9.00 5.97
C ARG A 199 -0.02 -8.72 4.68
N LEU A 200 -1.25 -8.20 4.77
CA LEU A 200 -2.03 -7.78 3.60
C LEU A 200 -1.37 -6.63 2.85
N LEU A 201 -0.83 -5.63 3.55
CA LEU A 201 -0.05 -4.54 2.96
C LEU A 201 1.19 -5.04 2.21
N PHE A 202 1.94 -5.99 2.80
CA PHE A 202 3.06 -6.61 2.12
C PHE A 202 2.63 -7.40 0.89
N TYR A 203 1.47 -8.06 0.93
CA TYR A 203 0.93 -8.79 -0.20
C TYR A 203 0.45 -7.83 -1.30
N GLU A 204 -0.24 -6.74 -0.95
CA GLU A 204 -0.66 -5.69 -1.88
C GLU A 204 0.54 -5.09 -2.61
N THR A 205 1.59 -4.69 -1.89
CA THR A 205 2.80 -4.10 -2.48
C THR A 205 3.62 -5.11 -3.28
N ARG A 206 3.56 -6.40 -2.96
CA ARG A 206 4.15 -7.47 -3.78
C ARG A 206 3.44 -7.57 -5.13
N LEU A 207 2.11 -7.59 -5.14
CA LEU A 207 1.33 -7.62 -6.39
C LEU A 207 1.58 -6.36 -7.23
N LEU A 208 1.64 -5.20 -6.57
CA LEU A 208 1.96 -3.94 -7.23
C LEU A 208 3.33 -3.99 -7.92
N TYR A 209 4.38 -4.42 -7.21
CA TYR A 209 5.72 -4.58 -7.77
C TYR A 209 5.75 -5.54 -8.95
N GLN A 210 5.10 -6.71 -8.83
CA GLN A 210 5.03 -7.72 -9.89
C GLN A 210 4.34 -7.19 -11.14
N LEU A 211 3.26 -6.42 -10.99
CA LEU A 211 2.55 -5.83 -12.13
C LEU A 211 3.34 -4.71 -12.78
N LEU A 212 3.99 -3.84 -12.01
CA LEU A 212 4.85 -2.79 -12.53
C LEU A 212 6.02 -3.39 -13.33
N THR A 213 6.73 -4.36 -12.75
CA THR A 213 7.86 -5.00 -13.44
C THR A 213 7.43 -5.75 -14.69
N ARG A 214 6.29 -6.45 -14.65
CA ARG A 214 5.77 -7.19 -15.81
C ARG A 214 5.34 -6.28 -16.96
N ASN A 215 4.77 -5.11 -16.67
CA ASN A 215 4.22 -4.22 -17.69
C ASN A 215 5.23 -3.21 -18.23
N LEU A 216 6.21 -2.82 -17.42
CA LEU A 216 7.20 -1.79 -17.78
C LEU A 216 8.52 -2.37 -18.34
N LEU A 217 8.77 -3.67 -18.13
CA LEU A 217 10.01 -4.32 -18.60
C LEU A 217 9.77 -5.20 -19.86
N LYS A 218 8.64 -5.01 -20.53
CA LYS A 218 8.38 -5.56 -21.86
C LYS A 218 8.94 -4.63 -22.93
#